data_3cf34855365f3280c674d3226967150d
#
_entry.id   3cf34855365f3280c674d3226967150d
#
_cell.length_a   1.000
_cell.length_b   1.000
_cell.length_c   1.000
_cell.angle_alpha   90.00
_cell.angle_beta   90.00
_cell.angle_gamma   90.00
#
_symmetry.space_group_name_H-M   'P 1'
#
loop_
_entity.id
_entity.type
_entity.pdbx_description
1 polymer ?
#
loop_
_entity_poly.entity_id
_entity_poly.type
_entity_poly.pdbx_seq_one_letter_code
_entity_poly.pdbx_strand_id
1 'polypeptide(L)' 'MRYEYTVTKEGGEAEIMKAMGWKKLFKSLLLKYPEFSGWCTYINKKGHVQVRAFKNGKETKK' A
#
# COMPACT_ATOMS: atom_id res chain seq x y z
N MET A 1 -8.45 10.20 -11.82
CA MET A 1 -8.87 10.17 -10.42
C MET A 1 -7.85 9.44 -9.59
N ARG A 2 -7.41 10.03 -8.50
CA ARG A 2 -6.41 9.42 -7.62
C ARG A 2 -7.07 8.80 -6.41
N TYR A 3 -6.53 7.67 -6.00
CA TYR A 3 -6.99 6.99 -4.80
C TYR A 3 -6.01 7.23 -3.67
N GLU A 4 -6.52 7.33 -2.46
CA GLU A 4 -5.68 7.46 -1.28
C GLU A 4 -5.42 6.08 -0.69
N TYR A 5 -4.16 5.83 -0.38
CA TYR A 5 -3.73 4.57 0.22
C TYR A 5 -3.06 4.88 1.54
N THR A 6 -3.51 4.26 2.61
CA THR A 6 -2.85 4.39 3.91
C THR A 6 -1.80 3.29 4.01
N VAL A 7 -0.55 3.69 4.01
CA VAL A 7 0.59 2.77 4.07
C VAL A 7 1.11 2.77 5.49
N THR A 8 0.99 1.63 6.17
CA THR A 8 1.46 1.49 7.55
C THR A 8 2.68 0.61 7.58
N LYS A 9 3.78 1.14 8.08
CA LYS A 9 5.02 0.36 8.23
C LYS A 9 4.95 -0.52 9.46
N GLU A 10 5.60 -1.65 9.39
CA GLU A 10 5.85 -2.47 10.56
C GLU A 10 6.68 -1.61 11.54
N GLY A 11 6.18 -1.43 12.73
CA GLY A 11 6.78 -0.52 13.69
C GLY A 11 5.90 0.68 14.01
N GLY A 12 4.81 0.87 13.28
CA GLY A 12 3.76 1.80 13.65
C GLY A 12 3.63 3.10 12.89
N GLU A 13 4.58 3.44 12.03
CA GLU A 13 4.46 4.65 11.23
C GLU A 13 3.50 4.45 10.07
N ALA A 14 2.62 5.41 9.85
CA ALA A 14 1.69 5.38 8.75
C ALA A 14 1.80 6.66 7.94
N GLU A 15 1.65 6.55 6.62
CA GLU A 15 1.59 7.71 5.77
C GLU A 15 0.55 7.49 4.67
N ILE A 16 0.05 8.58 4.12
CA ILE A 16 -0.93 8.52 3.05
C ILE A 16 -0.22 8.74 1.72
N MET A 17 -0.41 7.82 0.79
CA MET A 17 0.11 7.93 -0.56
C MET A 17 -1.06 7.98 -1.53
N LYS A 18 -0.92 8.76 -2.57
CA LYS A 18 -1.94 8.88 -3.61
C LYS A 18 -1.41 8.32 -4.91
N ALA A 19 -2.23 7.55 -5.60
CA ALA A 19 -1.86 6.99 -6.89
C ALA A 19 -3.10 6.77 -7.73
N MET A 20 -2.91 6.63 -9.04
CA MET A 20 -4.02 6.42 -9.95
C MET A 20 -4.48 4.97 -10.00
N GLY A 21 -3.77 4.08 -9.38
CA GLY A 21 -4.15 2.68 -9.29
C GLY A 21 -3.16 1.89 -8.46
N TRP A 22 -3.54 0.65 -8.15
CA TRP A 22 -2.74 -0.20 -7.26
C TRP A 22 -1.34 -0.46 -7.81
N LYS A 23 -1.23 -0.77 -9.11
CA LYS A 23 0.08 -1.06 -9.70
C LYS A 23 1.02 0.12 -9.61
N LYS A 24 0.50 1.32 -9.83
CA LYS A 24 1.31 2.53 -9.74
C LYS A 24 1.71 2.82 -8.30
N LEU A 25 0.80 2.59 -7.36
CA LEU A 25 1.13 2.74 -5.95
C LEU A 25 2.23 1.77 -5.55
N PHE A 26 2.10 0.51 -5.93
CA PHE A 26 3.05 -0.53 -5.57
C PHE A 26 4.44 -0.20 -6.10
N LYS A 27 4.51 0.24 -7.35
CA LYS A 27 5.78 0.64 -7.95
C LYS A 27 6.41 1.81 -7.19
N SER A 28 5.62 2.84 -6.88
CA SER A 28 6.12 4.00 -6.12
C SER A 28 6.55 3.61 -4.73
N LEU A 29 5.77 2.74 -4.09
CA LEU A 29 6.08 2.28 -2.73
C LEU A 29 7.40 1.54 -2.69
N LEU A 30 7.66 0.66 -3.64
CA LEU A 30 8.92 -0.08 -3.68
C LEU A 30 10.11 0.78 -4.06
N LEU A 31 9.89 1.84 -4.84
CA LEU A 31 10.95 2.80 -5.11
C LEU A 31 11.36 3.56 -3.84
N LYS A 32 10.38 3.88 -3.01
CA LYS A 32 10.63 4.59 -1.77
C LYS A 32 11.11 3.65 -0.66
N TYR A 33 10.55 2.46 -0.60
CA TYR A 33 10.89 1.47 0.42
C TYR A 33 11.10 0.11 -0.24
N PRO A 34 12.31 -0.18 -0.77
CA PRO A 34 12.53 -1.42 -1.52
C PRO A 34 12.26 -2.71 -0.74
N GLU A 35 12.40 -2.66 0.58
CA GLU A 35 12.14 -3.81 1.43
C GLU A 35 10.98 -3.55 2.38
N PHE A 36 9.94 -2.92 1.84
CA PHE A 36 8.79 -2.54 2.65
C PHE A 36 8.16 -3.74 3.35
N SER A 37 7.92 -3.58 4.64
CA SER A 37 7.18 -4.54 5.45
C SER A 37 6.08 -3.77 6.17
N GLY A 38 4.87 -4.29 6.12
CA GLY A 38 3.71 -3.64 6.71
C GLY A 38 2.47 -3.94 5.89
N TRP A 39 1.58 -2.96 5.78
CA TRP A 39 0.35 -3.17 5.02
C TRP A 39 -0.14 -1.86 4.43
N CYS A 40 -0.95 -1.99 3.36
CA CYS A 40 -1.62 -0.86 2.73
C CYS A 40 -3.12 -1.06 2.86
N THR A 41 -3.82 0.00 3.26
CA THR A 41 -5.27 -0.01 3.36
C THR A 41 -5.83 1.02 2.40
N TYR A 42 -6.84 0.64 1.63
CA TYR A 42 -7.47 1.57 0.70
C TYR A 42 -8.91 1.16 0.43
N ILE A 43 -9.65 2.08 -0.17
CA ILE A 43 -11.04 1.83 -0.57
C ILE A 43 -11.04 1.68 -2.10
N ASN A 44 -11.54 0.55 -2.59
CA ASN A 44 -11.59 0.30 -4.03
C ASN A 44 -12.75 1.04 -4.70
N LYS A 45 -12.87 0.88 -6.02
CA LYS A 45 -13.93 1.54 -6.80
C LYS A 45 -15.34 1.22 -6.32
N LYS A 46 -15.52 0.06 -5.72
CA LYS A 46 -16.83 -0.39 -5.22
C LYS A 46 -17.12 0.12 -3.81
N GLY A 47 -16.20 0.87 -3.22
CA GLY A 47 -16.38 1.37 -1.86
C GLY A 47 -16.02 0.38 -0.77
N HIS A 48 -15.37 -0.72 -1.12
CA HIS A 48 -14.96 -1.73 -0.16
C HIS A 48 -13.55 -1.48 0.32
N VAL A 49 -13.34 -1.64 1.63
CA VAL A 49 -12.00 -1.51 2.21
C VAL A 49 -11.17 -2.73 1.84
N GLN A 50 -9.98 -2.48 1.33
CA GLN A 50 -9.04 -3.54 0.97
C GLN A 50 -7.77 -3.36 1.78
N VAL A 51 -7.19 -4.47 2.23
CA VAL A 51 -5.93 -4.47 2.96
C VAL A 51 -4.96 -5.41 2.26
N ARG A 52 -3.76 -4.92 1.97
CA ARG A 52 -2.71 -5.74 1.37
C ARG A 52 -1.49 -5.73 2.26
N ALA A 53 -1.04 -6.90 2.66
CA ALA A 53 0.12 -7.04 3.54
C ALA A 53 1.38 -7.30 2.72
N PHE A 54 2.50 -6.79 3.21
CA PHE A 54 3.79 -6.91 2.54
C PHE A 54 4.86 -7.36 3.52
N LYS A 55 5.83 -8.07 3.02
CA LYS A 55 7.01 -8.42 3.80
C LYS A 55 8.22 -8.46 2.87
N ASN A 56 9.27 -7.73 3.26
CA ASN A 56 10.53 -7.63 2.50
C ASN A 56 10.31 -7.22 1.04
N GLY A 57 9.38 -6.31 0.81
CA GLY A 57 9.12 -5.78 -0.52
C GLY A 57 8.22 -6.65 -1.38
N LYS A 58 7.66 -7.71 -0.83
CA LYS A 58 6.77 -8.61 -1.57
C LYS A 58 5.40 -8.67 -0.91
N GLU A 59 4.37 -8.71 -1.74
CA GLU A 59 3.01 -8.86 -1.23
C GLU A 59 2.82 -10.27 -0.69
N THR A 60 2.31 -10.36 0.53
CA THR A 60 1.99 -11.64 1.13
C THR A 60 0.52 -11.94 0.93
N LYS A 61 0.19 -13.15 0.52
CA LYS A 61 -1.18 -13.60 0.38
C LYS A 61 -1.48 -14.61 1.47
N LYS A 62 -2.66 -14.49 2.03
CA LYS A 62 -3.14 -15.50 2.95
C LYS A 62 -3.72 -16.67 2.19
#